data_88dc3635507a079707dc121a425e92f3
#
_entry.id   88dc3635507a079707dc121a425e92f3
#
_cell.length_a   1.000
_cell.length_b   1.000
_cell.length_c   1.000
_cell.angle_alpha   90.00
_cell.angle_beta   90.00
_cell.angle_gamma   90.00
#
_symmetry.space_group_name_H-M   'P 1'
#
loop_
_entity.id
_entity.type
_entity.pdbx_description
1 polymer ?
#
loop_
_entity_poly.entity_id
_entity_poly.type
_entity_poly.pdbx_seq_one_letter_code
_entity_poly.pdbx_strand_id
1 'polypeptide(L)'
;HKLLNEEIADIITALEKNGDAIINNFKIAISDSGKYEFNVSGTSLKRFLADVYGEVSYSDLKYDKKLGYNQAQATAEQVMDYLKNSRFYVSEDYPEEMAYKITVVRYAMSENSYQKYIATTIASDVSEESVAYVSENASKLQGVEVIDDTIRKYNDAEYFASIIGYTGKISTEEYESLSADNGNYTLNDVVGKAGIEQVMDASLQGTKGYEKLYVDYLGKAVEVLEREEPSAGNDVYLSIDKNLQIAAYDLLEQEIAGIVYSNIESSGSEMNIPITDVYFALVNNNVIDIEHFSDENATGNEKAVLQIFSGRQQNVLSSVTSELKGTSPTAFGSLGEE
;
A
#
# COMPACT_ATOMS: atom_id res chain seq x y z
N HIS A 1 -11.04 -25.08 0.57
CA HIS A 1 -10.25 -24.12 -0.25
C HIS A 1 -10.98 -23.76 -1.54
N LYS A 2 -11.47 -24.73 -2.32
CA LYS A 2 -12.07 -24.46 -3.65
C LYS A 2 -13.27 -23.51 -3.55
N LEU A 3 -14.29 -23.82 -2.75
CA LEU A 3 -15.46 -22.94 -2.57
C LEU A 3 -15.07 -21.52 -2.12
N LEU A 4 -14.17 -21.40 -1.16
CA LEU A 4 -13.72 -20.09 -0.68
C LEU A 4 -12.99 -19.28 -1.76
N ASN A 5 -12.20 -19.93 -2.61
CA ASN A 5 -11.55 -19.24 -3.73
C ASN A 5 -12.56 -18.82 -4.80
N GLU A 6 -13.64 -19.60 -5.03
CA GLU A 6 -14.74 -19.22 -5.93
C GLU A 6 -15.50 -18.01 -5.37
N GLU A 7 -15.85 -18.01 -4.09
CA GLU A 7 -16.50 -16.87 -3.42
C GLU A 7 -15.65 -15.60 -3.48
N ILE A 8 -14.33 -15.71 -3.22
CA ILE A 8 -13.40 -14.58 -3.32
C ILE A 8 -13.34 -14.07 -4.77
N ALA A 9 -13.28 -14.94 -5.76
CA ALA A 9 -13.27 -14.54 -7.17
C ALA A 9 -14.56 -13.83 -7.57
N ASP A 10 -15.72 -14.29 -7.10
CA ASP A 10 -17.02 -13.66 -7.35
C ASP A 10 -17.08 -12.25 -6.75
N ILE A 11 -16.57 -12.07 -5.52
CA ILE A 11 -16.51 -10.77 -4.85
C ILE A 11 -15.56 -9.83 -5.61
N ILE A 12 -14.35 -10.26 -5.93
CA ILE A 12 -13.39 -9.45 -6.68
C ILE A 12 -13.99 -8.99 -8.00
N THR A 13 -14.63 -9.92 -8.74
CA THR A 13 -15.28 -9.60 -10.01
C THR A 13 -16.39 -8.55 -9.86
N ALA A 14 -17.18 -8.66 -8.78
CA ALA A 14 -18.24 -7.69 -8.52
C ALA A 14 -17.68 -6.31 -8.17
N LEU A 15 -16.68 -6.25 -7.28
CA LEU A 15 -16.00 -5.01 -6.90
C LEU A 15 -15.43 -4.30 -8.14
N GLU A 16 -14.64 -5.00 -8.95
CA GLU A 16 -14.01 -4.42 -10.14
C GLU A 16 -15.02 -3.95 -11.20
N LYS A 17 -16.12 -4.69 -11.37
CA LYS A 17 -17.20 -4.29 -12.27
C LYS A 17 -17.84 -2.95 -11.87
N ASN A 18 -17.88 -2.68 -10.58
CA ASN A 18 -18.45 -1.45 -10.01
C ASN A 18 -17.40 -0.33 -9.83
N GLY A 19 -16.15 -0.57 -10.22
CA GLY A 19 -15.06 0.41 -10.11
C GLY A 19 -14.34 0.40 -8.77
N ASP A 20 -14.67 -0.57 -7.88
CA ASP A 20 -14.03 -0.74 -6.59
C ASP A 20 -12.81 -1.68 -6.71
N ALA A 21 -11.91 -1.63 -5.72
CA ALA A 21 -10.72 -2.46 -5.69
C ALA A 21 -10.54 -3.15 -4.33
N ILE A 22 -9.86 -4.30 -4.36
CA ILE A 22 -9.43 -4.96 -3.11
C ILE A 22 -8.26 -4.20 -2.48
N ILE A 23 -8.16 -4.27 -1.16
CA ILE A 23 -6.99 -3.80 -0.41
C ILE A 23 -5.81 -4.71 -0.74
N ASN A 24 -4.75 -4.13 -1.30
CA ASN A 24 -3.54 -4.86 -1.67
C ASN A 24 -2.33 -4.37 -0.87
N ASN A 25 -2.10 -4.98 0.29
CA ASN A 25 -0.92 -4.77 1.14
C ASN A 25 0.10 -5.91 1.01
N PHE A 26 -0.04 -6.73 -0.04
CA PHE A 26 0.78 -7.90 -0.26
C PHE A 26 2.22 -7.53 -0.62
N LYS A 27 3.17 -8.38 -0.23
CA LYS A 27 4.60 -8.07 -0.36
C LYS A 27 5.22 -8.54 -1.67
N ILE A 28 4.38 -8.97 -2.60
CA ILE A 28 4.75 -9.29 -3.97
C ILE A 28 3.83 -8.49 -4.89
N ALA A 29 4.38 -7.87 -5.90
CA ALA A 29 3.65 -7.18 -6.97
C ALA A 29 3.92 -7.85 -8.32
N ILE A 30 3.05 -7.60 -9.28
CA ILE A 30 3.29 -7.95 -10.69
C ILE A 30 3.95 -6.74 -11.33
N SER A 31 5.15 -6.93 -11.89
CA SER A 31 5.85 -5.88 -12.62
C SER A 31 5.25 -5.67 -14.03
N ASP A 32 5.62 -4.57 -14.70
CA ASP A 32 5.18 -4.27 -16.08
C ASP A 32 5.55 -5.38 -17.08
N SER A 33 6.57 -6.17 -16.76
CA SER A 33 6.97 -7.34 -17.56
C SER A 33 6.10 -8.58 -17.30
N GLY A 34 5.10 -8.51 -16.42
CA GLY A 34 4.24 -9.61 -15.99
C GLY A 34 4.91 -10.60 -15.05
N LYS A 35 6.06 -10.26 -14.44
CA LYS A 35 6.76 -11.10 -13.48
C LYS A 35 6.44 -10.71 -12.06
N TYR A 36 6.51 -11.66 -11.16
CA TYR A 36 6.39 -11.41 -9.72
C TYR A 36 7.67 -10.83 -9.14
N GLU A 37 7.56 -9.74 -8.41
CA GLU A 37 8.67 -9.07 -7.75
C GLU A 37 8.32 -8.71 -6.32
N PHE A 38 9.32 -8.82 -5.41
CA PHE A 38 9.13 -8.34 -4.04
C PHE A 38 9.12 -6.80 -4.03
N ASN A 39 8.08 -6.22 -3.43
CA ASN A 39 8.00 -4.77 -3.18
C ASN A 39 8.56 -4.38 -1.81
N VAL A 40 9.21 -5.31 -1.11
CA VAL A 40 9.87 -5.12 0.19
C VAL A 40 11.26 -5.74 0.19
N SER A 41 12.12 -5.26 1.08
CA SER A 41 13.50 -5.74 1.23
C SER A 41 13.92 -5.83 2.71
N GLY A 42 15.12 -6.29 2.96
CA GLY A 42 15.71 -6.32 4.30
C GLY A 42 14.89 -7.10 5.32
N THR A 43 14.61 -6.51 6.47
CA THR A 43 13.89 -7.16 7.58
C THR A 43 12.44 -7.47 7.25
N SER A 44 11.77 -6.60 6.48
CA SER A 44 10.40 -6.82 6.04
C SER A 44 10.26 -8.04 5.13
N LEU A 45 11.19 -8.23 4.20
CA LEU A 45 11.23 -9.43 3.36
C LEU A 45 11.47 -10.70 4.19
N LYS A 46 12.39 -10.64 5.16
CA LYS A 46 12.67 -11.77 6.05
C LYS A 46 11.45 -12.19 6.87
N ARG A 47 10.71 -11.22 7.42
CA ARG A 47 9.45 -11.50 8.13
C ARG A 47 8.42 -12.12 7.20
N PHE A 48 8.21 -11.52 6.04
CA PHE A 48 7.27 -12.02 5.06
C PHE A 48 7.56 -13.48 4.67
N LEU A 49 8.82 -13.84 4.40
CA LEU A 49 9.19 -15.22 4.07
C LEU A 49 8.92 -16.18 5.23
N ALA A 50 9.20 -15.79 6.47
CA ALA A 50 8.86 -16.60 7.64
C ALA A 50 7.34 -16.85 7.73
N ASP A 51 6.53 -15.82 7.59
CA ASP A 51 5.06 -15.89 7.63
C ASP A 51 4.50 -16.76 6.49
N VAL A 52 5.06 -16.64 5.28
CA VAL A 52 4.66 -17.45 4.12
C VAL A 52 4.83 -18.94 4.39
N TYR A 53 5.96 -19.33 4.98
CA TYR A 53 6.25 -20.74 5.24
C TYR A 53 5.80 -21.22 6.64
N GLY A 54 5.19 -20.34 7.43
CA GLY A 54 4.65 -20.67 8.76
C GLY A 54 5.70 -20.86 9.84
N GLU A 55 6.86 -20.23 9.68
CA GLU A 55 7.97 -20.28 10.64
C GLU A 55 7.92 -19.06 11.58
N VAL A 56 8.34 -19.23 12.81
CA VAL A 56 8.37 -18.15 13.82
C VAL A 56 9.43 -17.11 13.51
N SER A 57 10.55 -17.55 12.94
CA SER A 57 11.68 -16.69 12.62
C SER A 57 12.28 -17.02 11.25
N TYR A 58 12.86 -16.01 10.60
CA TYR A 58 13.62 -16.21 9.36
C TYR A 58 14.77 -17.21 9.49
N SER A 59 15.38 -17.34 10.69
CA SER A 59 16.42 -18.31 10.97
C SER A 59 15.95 -19.77 10.92
N ASP A 60 14.64 -20.00 11.02
CA ASP A 60 14.05 -21.33 11.00
C ASP A 60 13.78 -21.83 9.57
N LEU A 61 13.82 -20.92 8.59
CA LEU A 61 13.70 -21.22 7.17
C LEU A 61 14.88 -22.08 6.69
N LYS A 62 14.58 -23.15 5.97
CA LYS A 62 15.55 -24.14 5.51
C LYS A 62 15.28 -24.63 4.09
N TYR A 63 16.15 -25.46 3.59
CA TYR A 63 15.91 -26.16 2.34
C TYR A 63 14.74 -27.14 2.49
N ASP A 64 13.71 -26.96 1.67
CA ASP A 64 12.57 -27.88 1.61
C ASP A 64 12.72 -28.85 0.43
N LYS A 65 12.74 -30.14 0.73
CA LYS A 65 12.91 -31.20 -0.28
C LYS A 65 11.74 -31.31 -1.26
N LYS A 66 10.52 -30.94 -0.81
CA LYS A 66 9.32 -31.00 -1.64
C LYS A 66 9.28 -29.82 -2.59
N LEU A 67 9.69 -28.65 -2.13
CA LEU A 67 9.74 -27.43 -2.94
C LEU A 67 10.97 -27.38 -3.84
N GLY A 68 12.06 -28.06 -3.46
CA GLY A 68 13.29 -28.13 -4.24
C GLY A 68 14.20 -26.89 -4.11
N TYR A 69 13.92 -25.98 -3.16
CA TYR A 69 14.69 -24.77 -2.92
C TYR A 69 14.81 -24.40 -1.44
N ASN A 70 15.69 -23.47 -1.13
CA ASN A 70 15.85 -22.93 0.22
C ASN A 70 14.81 -21.82 0.43
N GLN A 71 13.91 -21.98 1.39
CA GLN A 71 12.84 -21.02 1.73
C GLN A 71 13.38 -19.62 2.02
N ALA A 72 14.55 -19.53 2.67
CA ALA A 72 15.18 -18.23 2.98
C ALA A 72 15.71 -17.48 1.73
N GLN A 73 15.84 -18.15 0.60
CA GLN A 73 16.35 -17.62 -0.66
C GLN A 73 15.30 -17.73 -1.78
N ALA A 74 14.04 -17.95 -1.42
CA ALA A 74 12.97 -18.09 -2.39
C ALA A 74 12.80 -16.81 -3.21
N THR A 75 12.64 -16.96 -4.51
CA THR A 75 12.24 -15.86 -5.41
C THR A 75 10.78 -15.54 -5.27
N ALA A 76 10.34 -14.36 -5.72
CA ALA A 76 8.92 -13.97 -5.69
C ALA A 76 8.05 -14.97 -6.48
N GLU A 77 8.54 -15.47 -7.60
CA GLU A 77 7.89 -16.52 -8.40
C GLU A 77 7.70 -17.81 -7.60
N GLN A 78 8.73 -18.27 -6.90
CA GLN A 78 8.67 -19.49 -6.08
C GLN A 78 7.70 -19.33 -4.91
N VAL A 79 7.67 -18.14 -4.29
CA VAL A 79 6.72 -17.82 -3.20
C VAL A 79 5.28 -17.81 -3.73
N MET A 80 5.03 -17.19 -4.88
CA MET A 80 3.70 -17.17 -5.48
C MET A 80 3.24 -18.58 -5.89
N ASP A 81 4.12 -19.37 -6.50
CA ASP A 81 3.82 -20.76 -6.83
C ASP A 81 3.44 -21.58 -5.59
N TYR A 82 4.22 -21.45 -4.51
CA TYR A 82 3.92 -22.10 -3.25
C TYR A 82 2.57 -21.66 -2.66
N LEU A 83 2.30 -20.36 -2.65
CA LEU A 83 1.04 -19.82 -2.10
C LEU A 83 -0.16 -20.26 -2.95
N LYS A 84 -0.09 -20.17 -4.26
CA LYS A 84 -1.17 -20.58 -5.16
C LYS A 84 -1.43 -22.08 -5.08
N ASN A 85 -0.41 -22.90 -5.25
CA ASN A 85 -0.57 -24.33 -5.48
C ASN A 85 -0.53 -25.18 -4.21
N SER A 86 0.30 -24.81 -3.20
CA SER A 86 0.52 -25.63 -2.02
C SER A 86 -0.24 -25.14 -0.78
N ARG A 87 -0.42 -23.84 -0.61
CA ARG A 87 -1.04 -23.28 0.59
C ARG A 87 -2.52 -22.97 0.40
N PHE A 88 -2.91 -22.33 -0.69
CA PHE A 88 -4.29 -21.86 -0.91
C PHE A 88 -5.06 -22.66 -1.95
N TYR A 89 -4.41 -23.49 -2.74
CA TYR A 89 -5.03 -24.34 -3.76
C TYR A 89 -5.90 -23.53 -4.74
N VAL A 90 -5.32 -22.46 -5.29
CA VAL A 90 -5.96 -21.63 -6.31
C VAL A 90 -5.98 -22.42 -7.62
N SER A 91 -7.15 -22.48 -8.29
CA SER A 91 -7.26 -23.22 -9.53
C SER A 91 -6.43 -22.59 -10.64
N GLU A 92 -5.81 -23.43 -11.48
CA GLU A 92 -5.09 -23.00 -12.70
C GLU A 92 -6.04 -22.48 -13.79
N ASP A 93 -7.36 -22.69 -13.63
CA ASP A 93 -8.37 -22.17 -14.56
C ASP A 93 -8.56 -20.65 -14.46
N TYR A 94 -8.11 -20.02 -13.37
CA TYR A 94 -8.20 -18.57 -13.24
C TYR A 94 -7.12 -17.86 -14.08
N PRO A 95 -7.46 -16.73 -14.73
CA PRO A 95 -6.46 -15.84 -15.29
C PRO A 95 -5.43 -15.44 -14.22
N GLU A 96 -4.18 -15.23 -14.60
CA GLU A 96 -3.07 -14.96 -13.67
C GLU A 96 -3.34 -13.78 -12.75
N GLU A 97 -3.95 -12.73 -13.26
CA GLU A 97 -4.34 -11.57 -12.48
C GLU A 97 -5.38 -11.91 -11.39
N MET A 98 -6.39 -12.70 -11.73
CA MET A 98 -7.39 -13.17 -10.76
C MET A 98 -6.77 -14.11 -9.73
N ALA A 99 -5.92 -15.04 -10.16
CA ALA A 99 -5.20 -15.94 -9.26
C ALA A 99 -4.30 -15.18 -8.28
N TYR A 100 -3.66 -14.11 -8.73
CA TYR A 100 -2.90 -13.20 -7.87
C TYR A 100 -3.82 -12.52 -6.85
N LYS A 101 -4.92 -11.90 -7.27
CA LYS A 101 -5.88 -11.22 -6.38
C LYS A 101 -6.48 -12.17 -5.34
N ILE A 102 -6.84 -13.38 -5.73
CA ILE A 102 -7.30 -14.42 -4.79
C ILE A 102 -6.19 -14.71 -3.77
N THR A 103 -4.93 -14.81 -4.21
CA THR A 103 -3.79 -15.06 -3.32
C THR A 103 -3.59 -13.92 -2.32
N VAL A 104 -3.74 -12.67 -2.75
CA VAL A 104 -3.68 -11.48 -1.89
C VAL A 104 -4.71 -11.57 -0.77
N VAL A 105 -5.97 -11.82 -1.11
CA VAL A 105 -7.06 -11.94 -0.11
C VAL A 105 -6.82 -13.12 0.82
N ARG A 106 -6.45 -14.28 0.28
CA ARG A 106 -6.15 -15.49 1.07
C ARG A 106 -4.98 -15.31 2.03
N TYR A 107 -3.96 -14.55 1.59
CA TYR A 107 -2.83 -14.23 2.45
C TYR A 107 -3.24 -13.29 3.58
N ALA A 108 -3.99 -12.22 3.30
CA ALA A 108 -4.52 -11.32 4.32
C ALA A 108 -5.39 -12.07 5.36
N MET A 109 -6.25 -12.99 4.92
CA MET A 109 -7.02 -13.87 5.83
C MET A 109 -6.11 -14.76 6.68
N SER A 110 -4.97 -15.21 6.15
CA SER A 110 -4.04 -16.08 6.87
C SER A 110 -3.27 -15.37 7.98
N GLU A 111 -3.05 -14.06 7.85
CA GLU A 111 -2.42 -13.24 8.89
C GLU A 111 -3.28 -13.18 10.16
N ASN A 112 -4.60 -13.24 10.01
CA ASN A 112 -5.57 -13.26 11.12
C ASN A 112 -5.92 -14.68 11.63
N SER A 113 -5.16 -15.70 11.23
CA SER A 113 -5.48 -17.11 11.52
C SER A 113 -5.52 -17.47 13.02
N TYR A 114 -4.86 -16.69 13.87
CA TYR A 114 -4.92 -16.87 15.33
C TYR A 114 -6.21 -16.31 15.96
N GLN A 115 -6.90 -15.41 15.25
CA GLN A 115 -8.14 -14.77 15.70
C GLN A 115 -9.26 -15.04 14.69
N LYS A 116 -9.67 -16.28 14.58
CA LYS A 116 -10.64 -16.79 13.59
C LYS A 116 -11.98 -16.05 13.55
N TYR A 117 -12.29 -15.28 14.59
CA TYR A 117 -13.53 -14.51 14.73
C TYR A 117 -13.41 -13.05 14.30
N ILE A 118 -12.20 -12.59 13.98
CA ILE A 118 -12.01 -11.23 13.46
C ILE A 118 -12.12 -11.29 11.93
N ALA A 119 -13.05 -10.52 11.40
CA ALA A 119 -13.22 -10.38 9.97
C ALA A 119 -11.96 -9.74 9.34
N THR A 120 -11.59 -10.21 8.15
CA THR A 120 -10.53 -9.60 7.35
C THR A 120 -11.17 -8.61 6.38
N THR A 121 -10.82 -7.33 6.50
CA THR A 121 -11.28 -6.31 5.56
C THR A 121 -10.59 -6.52 4.23
N ILE A 122 -11.37 -6.79 3.17
CA ILE A 122 -10.86 -7.05 1.81
C ILE A 122 -11.03 -5.86 0.87
N ALA A 123 -11.96 -4.97 1.16
CA ALA A 123 -12.17 -3.71 0.45
C ALA A 123 -12.72 -2.66 1.43
N SER A 124 -12.52 -1.38 1.16
CA SER A 124 -13.03 -0.26 1.94
C SER A 124 -13.48 0.85 1.01
N ASP A 125 -14.38 1.70 1.49
CA ASP A 125 -14.96 2.82 0.72
C ASP A 125 -15.59 2.34 -0.61
N VAL A 126 -16.30 1.23 -0.53
CA VAL A 126 -16.92 0.58 -1.70
C VAL A 126 -18.21 1.30 -2.13
N SER A 127 -18.54 1.20 -3.40
CA SER A 127 -19.74 1.78 -4.01
C SER A 127 -21.03 1.15 -3.46
N GLU A 128 -22.14 1.89 -3.56
CA GLU A 128 -23.47 1.39 -3.17
C GLU A 128 -23.86 0.15 -4.00
N GLU A 129 -23.43 0.06 -5.25
CA GLU A 129 -23.65 -1.09 -6.14
C GLU A 129 -22.94 -2.36 -5.61
N SER A 130 -21.72 -2.20 -5.06
CA SER A 130 -21.00 -3.33 -4.44
C SER A 130 -21.65 -3.76 -3.13
N VAL A 131 -22.12 -2.81 -2.31
CA VAL A 131 -22.92 -3.09 -1.11
C VAL A 131 -24.19 -3.85 -1.45
N ALA A 132 -24.93 -3.40 -2.46
CA ALA A 132 -26.14 -4.05 -2.93
C ALA A 132 -25.86 -5.47 -3.43
N TYR A 133 -24.79 -5.67 -4.21
CA TYR A 133 -24.39 -6.99 -4.71
C TYR A 133 -24.14 -8.00 -3.57
N VAL A 134 -23.38 -7.60 -2.54
CA VAL A 134 -23.10 -8.46 -1.38
C VAL A 134 -24.36 -8.79 -0.64
N SER A 135 -25.25 -7.80 -0.41
CA SER A 135 -26.51 -7.96 0.30
C SER A 135 -27.47 -8.91 -0.45
N GLU A 136 -27.60 -8.76 -1.76
CA GLU A 136 -28.46 -9.60 -2.60
C GLU A 136 -27.94 -11.04 -2.72
N ASN A 137 -26.64 -11.25 -2.64
CA ASN A 137 -25.99 -12.55 -2.76
C ASN A 137 -25.55 -13.16 -1.42
N ALA A 138 -26.01 -12.63 -0.28
CA ALA A 138 -25.63 -13.11 1.06
C ALA A 138 -25.81 -14.61 1.29
N SER A 139 -26.76 -15.27 0.59
CA SER A 139 -26.96 -16.70 0.66
C SER A 139 -25.84 -17.52 -0.02
N LYS A 140 -25.14 -16.93 -0.99
CA LYS A 140 -24.02 -17.54 -1.72
C LYS A 140 -22.68 -17.13 -1.12
N LEU A 141 -22.56 -15.90 -0.65
CA LEU A 141 -21.36 -15.31 -0.07
C LEU A 141 -21.33 -15.55 1.43
N GLN A 142 -21.16 -16.83 1.83
CA GLN A 142 -21.17 -17.20 3.24
C GLN A 142 -19.91 -16.68 3.95
N GLY A 143 -20.12 -15.87 4.99
CA GLY A 143 -19.01 -15.27 5.75
C GLY A 143 -18.46 -13.98 5.17
N VAL A 144 -19.17 -13.37 4.24
CA VAL A 144 -18.93 -12.02 3.76
C VAL A 144 -19.98 -11.08 4.35
N GLU A 145 -19.52 -9.98 4.89
CA GLU A 145 -20.37 -8.98 5.54
C GLU A 145 -19.95 -7.59 5.08
N VAL A 146 -20.91 -6.71 4.93
CA VAL A 146 -20.71 -5.29 4.77
C VAL A 146 -20.96 -4.63 6.11
N ILE A 147 -19.98 -3.88 6.58
CA ILE A 147 -20.08 -3.12 7.83
C ILE A 147 -19.89 -1.64 7.55
N ASP A 148 -20.63 -0.82 8.26
CA ASP A 148 -20.37 0.63 8.30
C ASP A 148 -19.12 0.88 9.13
N ASP A 149 -18.16 1.60 8.56
CA ASP A 149 -16.95 2.00 9.25
C ASP A 149 -16.73 3.51 9.07
N THR A 150 -15.93 4.10 9.92
CA THR A 150 -15.57 5.51 9.87
C THR A 150 -14.11 5.66 9.44
N ILE A 151 -13.89 6.39 8.36
CA ILE A 151 -12.55 6.74 7.91
C ILE A 151 -12.21 8.19 8.24
N ARG A 152 -10.94 8.43 8.57
CA ARG A 152 -10.44 9.78 8.78
C ARG A 152 -10.33 10.50 7.44
N LYS A 153 -11.06 11.60 7.27
CA LYS A 153 -10.94 12.47 6.10
C LYS A 153 -10.33 13.81 6.51
N TYR A 154 -9.20 14.13 5.92
CA TYR A 154 -8.49 15.38 6.17
C TYR A 154 -8.84 16.41 5.09
N ASN A 155 -9.72 17.36 5.44
CA ASN A 155 -10.03 18.48 4.56
C ASN A 155 -8.88 19.49 4.60
N ASP A 156 -8.55 20.07 3.44
CA ASP A 156 -7.48 21.08 3.31
C ASP A 156 -6.13 20.57 3.89
N ALA A 157 -5.83 19.28 3.66
CA ALA A 157 -4.68 18.59 4.26
C ALA A 157 -3.34 19.30 3.99
N GLU A 158 -3.14 19.89 2.82
CA GLU A 158 -1.94 20.62 2.43
C GLU A 158 -1.59 21.76 3.39
N TYR A 159 -2.60 22.43 3.95
CA TYR A 159 -2.41 23.55 4.86
C TYR A 159 -2.30 23.15 6.32
N PHE A 160 -2.86 21.98 6.69
CA PHE A 160 -3.03 21.60 8.09
C PHE A 160 -2.33 20.30 8.49
N ALA A 161 -1.74 19.55 7.56
CA ALA A 161 -1.13 18.25 7.84
C ALA A 161 -0.11 18.30 9.00
N SER A 162 0.72 19.34 9.07
CA SER A 162 1.73 19.51 10.11
C SER A 162 1.12 19.80 11.51
N ILE A 163 -0.11 20.30 11.56
CA ILE A 163 -0.81 20.67 12.80
C ILE A 163 -1.71 19.51 13.25
N ILE A 164 -2.55 19.01 12.33
CA ILE A 164 -3.51 17.94 12.62
C ILE A 164 -2.77 16.62 12.80
N GLY A 165 -1.78 16.33 11.97
CA GLY A 165 -1.08 15.05 11.96
C GLY A 165 -1.85 13.99 11.18
N TYR A 166 -1.66 12.73 11.56
CA TYR A 166 -2.30 11.59 10.91
C TYR A 166 -2.51 10.44 11.89
N THR A 167 -3.37 9.50 11.51
CA THR A 167 -3.65 8.28 12.27
C THR A 167 -2.99 7.06 11.62
N GLY A 168 -2.73 6.03 12.41
CA GLY A 168 -2.15 4.77 11.93
C GLY A 168 -2.31 3.65 12.95
N LYS A 169 -2.03 2.42 12.55
CA LYS A 169 -2.12 1.26 13.45
C LYS A 169 -1.21 1.45 14.67
N ILE A 170 -1.73 1.09 15.84
CA ILE A 170 -1.00 1.14 17.10
C ILE A 170 0.21 0.18 17.06
N SER A 171 1.38 0.64 17.53
CA SER A 171 2.53 -0.22 17.76
C SER A 171 2.46 -0.87 19.16
N THR A 172 3.28 -1.87 19.40
CA THR A 172 3.33 -2.54 20.72
C THR A 172 3.74 -1.56 21.81
N GLU A 173 4.69 -0.69 21.54
CA GLU A 173 5.20 0.32 22.47
C GLU A 173 4.14 1.38 22.80
N GLU A 174 3.40 1.83 21.76
CA GLU A 174 2.28 2.76 21.96
C GLU A 174 1.14 2.12 22.74
N TYR A 175 0.83 0.85 22.45
CA TYR A 175 -0.18 0.10 23.19
C TYR A 175 0.16 0.00 24.68
N GLU A 176 1.40 -0.35 25.01
CA GLU A 176 1.85 -0.42 26.40
C GLU A 176 1.74 0.94 27.12
N SER A 177 2.11 2.03 26.44
CA SER A 177 2.03 3.38 26.98
C SER A 177 0.58 3.85 27.16
N LEU A 178 -0.23 3.76 26.11
CA LEU A 178 -1.62 4.27 26.10
C LEU A 178 -2.55 3.43 27.00
N SER A 179 -2.34 2.11 27.06
CA SER A 179 -3.15 1.22 27.88
C SER A 179 -2.88 1.39 29.38
N ALA A 180 -1.72 1.90 29.75
CA ALA A 180 -1.42 2.22 31.15
C ALA A 180 -2.26 3.40 31.66
N ASP A 181 -2.58 4.35 30.78
CA ASP A 181 -3.36 5.55 31.11
C ASP A 181 -4.86 5.34 30.88
N ASN A 182 -5.23 4.56 29.87
CA ASN A 182 -6.62 4.32 29.50
C ASN A 182 -6.77 2.89 28.92
N GLY A 183 -7.41 1.99 29.66
CA GLY A 183 -7.54 0.57 29.33
C GLY A 183 -8.40 0.23 28.08
N ASN A 184 -8.81 1.22 27.28
CA ASN A 184 -9.69 1.03 26.13
C ASN A 184 -8.97 0.69 24.83
N TYR A 185 -7.62 0.63 24.84
CA TYR A 185 -6.84 0.31 23.65
C TYR A 185 -6.67 -1.18 23.42
N THR A 186 -6.60 -1.57 22.15
CA THR A 186 -6.27 -2.92 21.69
C THR A 186 -5.18 -2.86 20.62
N LEU A 187 -4.45 -3.96 20.39
CA LEU A 187 -3.37 -4.03 19.39
C LEU A 187 -3.83 -3.84 17.92
N ASN A 188 -5.13 -3.83 17.69
CA ASN A 188 -5.71 -3.64 16.34
C ASN A 188 -6.18 -2.20 16.10
N ASP A 189 -6.07 -1.34 17.10
CA ASP A 189 -6.58 0.02 16.99
C ASP A 189 -5.76 0.89 16.05
N VAL A 190 -6.44 1.89 15.53
CA VAL A 190 -5.87 3.02 14.82
C VAL A 190 -5.81 4.19 15.80
N VAL A 191 -4.62 4.75 15.98
CA VAL A 191 -4.34 5.84 16.93
C VAL A 191 -3.67 7.02 16.23
N GLY A 192 -3.72 8.19 16.83
CA GLY A 192 -2.99 9.36 16.35
C GLY A 192 -1.48 9.15 16.41
N LYS A 193 -0.78 9.41 15.30
CA LYS A 193 0.68 9.23 15.18
C LYS A 193 1.47 10.53 15.31
N ALA A 194 0.83 11.63 15.04
CA ALA A 194 1.46 12.96 15.10
C ALA A 194 0.41 14.05 15.34
N GLY A 195 0.86 15.24 15.71
CA GLY A 195 0.04 16.45 15.82
C GLY A 195 -1.10 16.34 16.80
N ILE A 196 -2.20 17.00 16.50
CA ILE A 196 -3.42 17.00 17.32
C ILE A 196 -4.05 15.62 17.43
N GLU A 197 -4.02 14.82 16.34
CA GLU A 197 -4.50 13.44 16.36
C GLU A 197 -3.81 12.63 17.47
N GLN A 198 -2.50 12.79 17.65
CA GLN A 198 -1.75 12.09 18.70
C GLN A 198 -2.03 12.65 20.10
N VAL A 199 -1.98 13.98 20.26
CA VAL A 199 -2.08 14.61 21.57
C VAL A 199 -3.50 14.49 22.16
N MET A 200 -4.51 14.50 21.29
CA MET A 200 -5.92 14.47 21.67
C MET A 200 -6.58 13.11 21.41
N ASP A 201 -5.81 12.08 21.10
CA ASP A 201 -6.29 10.75 20.74
C ASP A 201 -7.33 10.20 21.73
N ALA A 202 -7.06 10.26 23.02
CA ALA A 202 -7.97 9.81 24.07
C ALA A 202 -9.33 10.55 24.08
N SER A 203 -9.37 11.79 23.58
CA SER A 203 -10.61 12.58 23.47
C SER A 203 -11.35 12.30 22.16
N LEU A 204 -10.61 12.02 21.10
CA LEU A 204 -11.14 11.79 19.76
C LEU A 204 -11.62 10.34 19.53
N GLN A 205 -11.08 9.37 20.28
CA GLN A 205 -11.28 7.94 20.05
C GLN A 205 -12.72 7.45 20.31
N GLY A 206 -13.47 8.08 21.20
CA GLY A 206 -14.80 7.61 21.61
C GLY A 206 -14.78 6.34 22.45
N THR A 207 -15.90 5.65 22.48
CA THR A 207 -16.06 4.36 23.19
C THR A 207 -16.38 3.26 22.21
N LYS A 208 -15.71 2.13 22.34
CA LYS A 208 -15.95 0.95 21.49
C LYS A 208 -17.26 0.29 21.83
N GLY A 209 -18.00 -0.12 20.82
CA GLY A 209 -19.07 -1.08 21.00
C GLY A 209 -18.53 -2.52 21.11
N TYR A 210 -19.38 -3.43 21.52
CA TYR A 210 -19.07 -4.85 21.52
C TYR A 210 -20.31 -5.69 21.27
N GLU A 211 -20.10 -6.89 20.72
CA GLU A 211 -21.10 -7.93 20.61
C GLU A 211 -20.63 -9.22 21.29
N LYS A 212 -21.49 -9.80 22.12
CA LYS A 212 -21.32 -11.17 22.63
C LYS A 212 -22.14 -12.13 21.78
N LEU A 213 -21.45 -13.05 21.14
CA LEU A 213 -22.06 -14.02 20.24
C LEU A 213 -21.96 -15.43 20.81
N TYR A 214 -23.04 -16.22 20.70
CA TYR A 214 -22.92 -17.68 20.68
C TYR A 214 -22.48 -18.11 19.30
N VAL A 215 -21.39 -18.86 19.25
CA VAL A 215 -20.85 -19.40 17.99
C VAL A 215 -20.89 -20.92 18.03
N ASP A 216 -21.14 -21.55 16.89
CA ASP A 216 -21.02 -22.98 16.74
C ASP A 216 -19.55 -23.45 16.68
N TYR A 217 -19.34 -24.75 16.55
CA TYR A 217 -17.99 -25.33 16.47
C TYR A 217 -17.20 -24.93 15.20
N LEU A 218 -17.87 -24.33 14.22
CA LEU A 218 -17.27 -23.80 13.00
C LEU A 218 -17.00 -22.29 13.11
N GLY A 219 -17.39 -21.66 14.22
CA GLY A 219 -17.24 -20.21 14.43
C GLY A 219 -18.38 -19.36 13.84
N LYS A 220 -19.46 -19.98 13.38
CA LYS A 220 -20.63 -19.26 12.87
C LYS A 220 -21.45 -18.72 14.02
N ALA A 221 -21.79 -17.43 13.98
CA ALA A 221 -22.69 -16.80 14.94
C ALA A 221 -24.07 -17.48 14.87
N VAL A 222 -24.53 -17.97 16.02
CA VAL A 222 -25.82 -18.62 16.20
C VAL A 222 -26.82 -17.67 16.84
N GLU A 223 -26.38 -16.90 17.83
CA GLU A 223 -27.21 -15.98 18.59
C GLU A 223 -26.37 -14.80 19.10
N VAL A 224 -26.94 -13.58 19.05
CA VAL A 224 -26.38 -12.40 19.68
C VAL A 224 -26.92 -12.31 21.10
N LEU A 225 -26.06 -12.43 22.10
CA LEU A 225 -26.45 -12.36 23.51
C LEU A 225 -26.54 -10.94 24.03
N GLU A 226 -25.62 -10.11 23.62
CA GLU A 226 -25.47 -8.73 24.09
C GLU A 226 -24.83 -7.89 23.00
N ARG A 227 -25.29 -6.67 22.81
CA ARG A 227 -24.74 -5.70 21.87
C ARG A 227 -24.72 -4.34 22.51
N GLU A 228 -23.60 -3.67 22.44
CA GLU A 228 -23.44 -2.27 22.82
C GLU A 228 -22.89 -1.50 21.63
N GLU A 229 -23.62 -0.46 21.22
CA GLU A 229 -23.22 0.34 20.06
C GLU A 229 -22.03 1.25 20.41
N PRO A 230 -21.09 1.47 19.46
CA PRO A 230 -20.00 2.41 19.68
C PRO A 230 -20.51 3.84 19.79
N SER A 231 -19.83 4.66 20.59
CA SER A 231 -20.10 6.10 20.63
C SER A 231 -18.92 6.91 20.12
N ALA A 232 -19.25 7.97 19.34
CA ALA A 232 -18.23 8.87 18.81
C ALA A 232 -17.47 9.60 19.93
N GLY A 233 -16.22 9.95 19.66
CA GLY A 233 -15.40 10.79 20.53
C GLY A 233 -15.88 12.25 20.55
N ASN A 234 -15.14 13.05 21.30
CA ASN A 234 -15.45 14.47 21.43
C ASN A 234 -14.90 15.27 20.25
N ASP A 235 -15.57 16.38 19.93
CA ASP A 235 -15.02 17.38 19.02
C ASP A 235 -13.90 18.16 19.69
N VAL A 236 -12.83 18.44 18.93
CA VAL A 236 -11.72 19.27 19.37
C VAL A 236 -11.68 20.55 18.53
N TYR A 237 -11.81 21.69 19.19
CA TYR A 237 -11.79 23.01 18.57
C TYR A 237 -10.43 23.66 18.79
N LEU A 238 -9.80 24.11 17.71
CA LEU A 238 -8.54 24.83 17.74
C LEU A 238 -8.77 26.33 17.66
N SER A 239 -7.88 27.12 18.26
CA SER A 239 -7.89 28.59 18.19
C SER A 239 -7.27 29.13 16.90
N ILE A 240 -6.89 28.27 15.95
CA ILE A 240 -6.29 28.63 14.69
C ILE A 240 -7.37 29.12 13.73
N ASP A 241 -7.14 30.31 13.14
CA ASP A 241 -7.99 30.79 12.06
C ASP A 241 -7.60 30.10 10.75
N LYS A 242 -8.56 29.42 10.14
CA LYS A 242 -8.36 28.64 8.91
C LYS A 242 -7.83 29.51 7.76
N ASN A 243 -8.43 30.69 7.56
CA ASN A 243 -8.10 31.53 6.41
C ASN A 243 -6.71 32.17 6.59
N LEU A 244 -6.36 32.51 7.84
CA LEU A 244 -5.05 33.04 8.15
C LEU A 244 -3.95 31.96 7.94
N GLN A 245 -4.22 30.70 8.31
CA GLN A 245 -3.30 29.60 8.09
C GLN A 245 -3.06 29.34 6.59
N ILE A 246 -4.12 29.32 5.79
CA ILE A 246 -4.03 29.17 4.33
C ILE A 246 -3.22 30.32 3.74
N ALA A 247 -3.56 31.58 4.08
CA ALA A 247 -2.86 32.75 3.56
C ALA A 247 -1.37 32.75 3.96
N ALA A 248 -1.04 32.31 5.17
CA ALA A 248 0.35 32.21 5.63
C ALA A 248 1.11 31.12 4.88
N TYR A 249 0.49 29.99 4.62
CA TYR A 249 1.06 28.90 3.83
C TYR A 249 1.35 29.36 2.40
N ASP A 250 0.36 29.93 1.70
CA ASP A 250 0.48 30.41 0.33
C ASP A 250 1.58 31.49 0.21
N LEU A 251 1.68 32.39 1.20
CA LEU A 251 2.71 33.42 1.23
C LEU A 251 4.12 32.80 1.39
N LEU A 252 4.27 31.82 2.27
CA LEU A 252 5.55 31.14 2.46
C LEU A 252 5.95 30.36 1.21
N GLU A 253 5.03 29.64 0.57
CA GLU A 253 5.28 28.94 -0.69
C GLU A 253 5.72 29.91 -1.79
N GLN A 254 5.03 31.06 -1.91
CA GLN A 254 5.37 32.08 -2.89
C GLN A 254 6.77 32.68 -2.65
N GLU A 255 7.12 32.99 -1.39
CA GLU A 255 8.43 33.54 -1.04
C GLU A 255 9.53 32.50 -1.25
N ILE A 256 9.34 31.24 -0.86
CA ILE A 256 10.30 30.15 -1.10
C ILE A 256 10.50 29.95 -2.61
N ALA A 257 9.41 29.90 -3.39
CA ALA A 257 9.48 29.76 -4.83
C ALA A 257 10.24 30.94 -5.47
N GLY A 258 10.00 32.17 -4.99
CA GLY A 258 10.72 33.37 -5.44
C GLY A 258 12.23 33.32 -5.16
N ILE A 259 12.61 32.86 -3.95
CA ILE A 259 14.02 32.69 -3.57
C ILE A 259 14.67 31.60 -4.44
N VAL A 260 14.05 30.45 -4.61
CA VAL A 260 14.56 29.38 -5.47
C VAL A 260 14.72 29.88 -6.90
N TYR A 261 13.67 30.49 -7.47
CA TYR A 261 13.68 30.99 -8.83
C TYR A 261 14.81 32.01 -9.09
N SER A 262 15.05 32.90 -8.12
CA SER A 262 16.11 33.93 -8.25
C SER A 262 17.54 33.34 -8.18
N ASN A 263 17.71 32.13 -7.70
CA ASN A 263 18.99 31.45 -7.57
C ASN A 263 19.21 30.31 -8.58
N ILE A 264 18.25 30.09 -9.51
CA ILE A 264 18.42 29.08 -10.57
C ILE A 264 19.35 29.62 -11.66
N GLU A 265 20.36 28.83 -12.01
CA GLU A 265 21.29 29.10 -13.10
C GLU A 265 21.44 27.89 -14.03
N SER A 266 21.87 28.12 -15.28
CA SER A 266 22.11 27.06 -16.27
C SER A 266 23.31 26.18 -15.93
N SER A 267 24.26 26.69 -15.15
CA SER A 267 25.45 25.98 -14.65
C SER A 267 25.64 26.37 -13.19
N GLY A 268 25.47 25.42 -12.26
CA GLY A 268 25.56 25.72 -10.84
C GLY A 268 26.95 26.17 -10.41
N SER A 269 26.96 27.11 -9.47
CA SER A 269 28.11 27.42 -8.62
C SER A 269 27.83 26.92 -7.19
N GLU A 270 28.81 27.02 -6.27
CA GLU A 270 28.62 26.57 -4.87
C GLU A 270 27.44 27.27 -4.14
N MET A 271 26.98 28.42 -4.67
CA MET A 271 25.93 29.26 -4.08
C MET A 271 24.59 29.17 -4.83
N ASN A 272 24.57 28.60 -6.02
CA ASN A 272 23.41 28.62 -6.91
C ASN A 272 22.92 27.22 -7.25
N ILE A 273 21.64 27.11 -7.56
CA ILE A 273 20.96 25.84 -7.84
C ILE A 273 21.02 25.58 -9.36
N PRO A 274 21.67 24.49 -9.82
CA PRO A 274 21.60 24.08 -11.21
C PRO A 274 20.15 23.81 -11.63
N ILE A 275 19.77 24.26 -12.81
CA ILE A 275 18.42 24.02 -13.33
C ILE A 275 18.11 22.52 -13.44
N THR A 276 19.12 21.69 -13.65
CA THR A 276 19.00 20.23 -13.67
C THR A 276 18.51 19.67 -12.35
N ASP A 277 18.99 20.21 -11.22
CA ASP A 277 18.59 19.75 -9.89
C ASP A 277 17.12 20.10 -9.61
N VAL A 278 16.65 21.24 -10.13
CA VAL A 278 15.23 21.62 -10.07
C VAL A 278 14.37 20.61 -10.83
N TYR A 279 14.76 20.25 -12.06
CA TYR A 279 14.02 19.25 -12.83
C TYR A 279 14.05 17.86 -12.17
N PHE A 280 15.20 17.45 -11.63
CA PHE A 280 15.26 16.19 -10.88
C PHE A 280 14.35 16.20 -9.63
N ALA A 281 14.32 17.30 -8.90
CA ALA A 281 13.41 17.43 -7.76
C ALA A 281 11.94 17.36 -8.19
N LEU A 282 11.56 18.02 -9.28
CA LEU A 282 10.19 18.00 -9.82
C LEU A 282 9.76 16.58 -10.26
N VAL A 283 10.67 15.83 -10.90
CA VAL A 283 10.41 14.43 -11.28
C VAL A 283 10.35 13.52 -10.05
N ASN A 284 11.31 13.63 -9.13
CA ASN A 284 11.36 12.78 -7.94
C ASN A 284 10.19 12.99 -6.98
N ASN A 285 9.56 14.16 -7.01
CA ASN A 285 8.38 14.48 -6.20
C ASN A 285 7.06 14.33 -6.99
N ASN A 286 7.09 13.70 -8.15
CA ASN A 286 5.92 13.48 -9.02
C ASN A 286 5.16 14.77 -9.42
N VAL A 287 5.82 15.92 -9.41
CA VAL A 287 5.26 17.17 -9.96
C VAL A 287 5.29 17.12 -11.49
N ILE A 288 6.35 16.53 -12.04
CA ILE A 288 6.43 16.16 -13.45
C ILE A 288 6.24 14.65 -13.52
N ASP A 289 5.08 14.25 -14.06
CA ASP A 289 4.78 12.84 -14.31
C ASP A 289 5.41 12.40 -15.63
N ILE A 290 6.51 11.66 -15.53
CA ILE A 290 7.22 11.15 -16.71
C ILE A 290 6.47 10.04 -17.43
N GLU A 291 5.53 9.34 -16.78
CA GLU A 291 4.69 8.31 -17.43
C GLU A 291 3.72 8.96 -18.41
N HIS A 292 3.20 10.15 -18.07
CA HIS A 292 2.32 10.93 -18.94
C HIS A 292 2.98 11.31 -20.28
N PHE A 293 4.31 11.32 -20.36
CA PHE A 293 5.04 11.65 -21.61
C PHE A 293 4.74 10.66 -22.75
N SER A 294 4.36 9.43 -22.41
CA SER A 294 3.96 8.38 -23.36
C SER A 294 2.45 8.34 -23.65
N ASP A 295 1.65 9.14 -22.96
CA ASP A 295 0.20 9.19 -23.10
C ASP A 295 -0.22 9.81 -24.45
N GLU A 296 -1.39 9.43 -24.94
CA GLU A 296 -2.00 10.04 -26.14
C GLU A 296 -2.25 11.53 -25.94
N ASN A 297 -2.60 11.95 -24.72
CA ASN A 297 -2.87 13.33 -24.34
C ASN A 297 -1.62 14.13 -23.96
N ALA A 298 -0.42 13.54 -24.02
CA ALA A 298 0.84 14.23 -23.74
C ALA A 298 1.00 15.49 -24.59
N THR A 299 1.48 16.56 -23.96
CA THR A 299 1.73 17.84 -24.60
C THR A 299 2.83 17.74 -25.67
N GLY A 300 2.92 18.75 -26.56
CA GLY A 300 3.97 18.80 -27.57
C GLY A 300 5.39 18.80 -26.98
N ASN A 301 5.57 19.44 -25.83
CA ASN A 301 6.88 19.50 -25.14
C ASN A 301 7.24 18.14 -24.52
N GLU A 302 6.30 17.47 -23.88
CA GLU A 302 6.50 16.12 -23.32
C GLU A 302 6.86 15.10 -24.40
N LYS A 303 6.14 15.12 -25.53
CA LYS A 303 6.45 14.26 -26.71
C LYS A 303 7.84 14.57 -27.27
N ALA A 304 8.25 15.84 -27.33
CA ALA A 304 9.57 16.22 -27.81
C ALA A 304 10.69 15.72 -26.86
N VAL A 305 10.48 15.83 -25.54
CA VAL A 305 11.44 15.32 -24.53
C VAL A 305 11.55 13.81 -24.64
N LEU A 306 10.42 13.09 -24.73
CA LEU A 306 10.40 11.64 -24.89
C LEU A 306 11.13 11.18 -26.14
N GLN A 307 10.97 11.90 -27.25
CA GLN A 307 11.67 11.59 -28.52
C GLN A 307 13.19 11.75 -28.38
N ILE A 308 13.65 12.83 -27.71
CA ILE A 308 15.07 13.05 -27.46
C ILE A 308 15.63 11.95 -26.55
N PHE A 309 14.92 11.63 -25.47
CA PHE A 309 15.30 10.56 -24.53
C PHE A 309 15.41 9.21 -25.24
N SER A 310 14.38 8.81 -26.01
CA SER A 310 14.36 7.55 -26.74
C SER A 310 15.50 7.45 -27.78
N GLY A 311 15.82 8.58 -28.43
CA GLY A 311 16.95 8.63 -29.35
C GLY A 311 18.30 8.41 -28.64
N ARG A 312 18.51 9.04 -27.49
CA ARG A 312 19.71 8.83 -26.66
C ARG A 312 19.79 7.40 -26.13
N GLN A 313 18.70 6.87 -25.62
CA GLN A 313 18.62 5.47 -25.13
C GLN A 313 19.00 4.48 -26.24
N GLN A 314 18.50 4.65 -27.47
CA GLN A 314 18.87 3.79 -28.59
C GLN A 314 20.35 3.89 -28.95
N ASN A 315 20.94 5.08 -28.88
CA ASN A 315 22.36 5.28 -29.11
C ASN A 315 23.20 4.55 -28.06
N VAL A 316 22.87 4.70 -26.78
CA VAL A 316 23.56 4.00 -25.67
C VAL A 316 23.43 2.49 -25.83
N LEU A 317 22.21 1.97 -26.09
CA LEU A 317 21.98 0.55 -26.32
C LEU A 317 22.77 0.00 -27.51
N SER A 318 22.87 0.79 -28.60
CA SER A 318 23.63 0.43 -29.79
C SER A 318 25.13 0.36 -29.47
N SER A 319 25.65 1.34 -28.72
CA SER A 319 27.04 1.40 -28.29
C SER A 319 27.39 0.24 -27.36
N VAL A 320 26.57 -0.01 -26.34
CA VAL A 320 26.75 -1.15 -25.42
C VAL A 320 26.67 -2.49 -26.16
N THR A 321 25.69 -2.63 -27.08
CA THR A 321 25.56 -3.86 -27.88
C THR A 321 26.78 -4.08 -28.79
N SER A 322 27.31 -3.01 -29.35
CA SER A 322 28.52 -3.07 -30.18
C SER A 322 29.75 -3.51 -29.37
N GLU A 323 29.92 -2.93 -28.18
CA GLU A 323 31.01 -3.31 -27.26
C GLU A 323 30.90 -4.78 -26.81
N LEU A 324 29.71 -5.22 -26.44
CA LEU A 324 29.48 -6.60 -25.99
C LEU A 324 29.69 -7.65 -27.11
N LYS A 325 29.46 -7.26 -28.36
CA LYS A 325 29.73 -8.13 -29.53
C LYS A 325 31.17 -8.05 -30.03
N GLY A 326 31.95 -7.10 -29.56
CA GLY A 326 33.34 -6.90 -29.93
C GLY A 326 34.25 -8.01 -29.40
N THR A 327 35.32 -8.32 -30.17
CA THR A 327 36.36 -9.32 -29.76
C THR A 327 37.38 -8.73 -28.80
N SER A 328 37.40 -7.42 -28.65
CA SER A 328 38.34 -6.67 -27.79
C SER A 328 37.57 -5.49 -27.17
N PRO A 329 36.85 -5.74 -26.07
CA PRO A 329 36.06 -4.69 -25.41
C PRO A 329 36.94 -3.54 -24.93
N THR A 330 36.44 -2.32 -25.04
CA THR A 330 37.11 -1.11 -24.54
C THR A 330 37.33 -1.17 -23.04
N ALA A 331 38.50 -0.79 -22.55
CA ALA A 331 38.76 -0.74 -21.12
C ALA A 331 37.78 0.25 -20.43
N PHE A 332 37.26 -0.14 -19.26
CA PHE A 332 36.28 0.65 -18.51
C PHE A 332 36.63 2.13 -18.34
N GLY A 333 37.90 2.43 -18.02
CA GLY A 333 38.37 3.83 -17.90
C GLY A 333 38.48 4.61 -19.23
N SER A 334 38.18 3.98 -20.37
CA SER A 334 38.18 4.60 -21.70
C SER A 334 36.78 4.68 -22.29
N LEU A 335 35.76 4.20 -21.59
CA LEU A 335 34.35 4.41 -21.94
C LEU A 335 33.95 5.85 -21.68
N GLY A 336 33.07 6.40 -22.49
CA GLY A 336 32.49 7.72 -22.25
C GLY A 336 31.66 7.75 -20.97
N GLU A 337 31.39 8.94 -20.45
CA GLU A 337 30.57 9.16 -19.25
C GLU A 337 29.07 8.91 -19.47
N GLU A 338 28.62 8.55 -20.69
CA GLU A 338 27.23 8.28 -21.04
C GLU A 338 26.83 6.80 -20.85
#